data_211ca1297eefc879522b8616a1adeb56
#
_entry.id   211ca1297eefc879522b8616a1adeb56
#
_cell.length_a   1.000
_cell.length_b   1.000
_cell.length_c   1.000
_cell.angle_alpha   90.00
_cell.angle_beta   90.00
_cell.angle_gamma   90.00
#
_symmetry.space_group_name_H-M   'P 1'
#
loop_
_entity.id
_entity.type
_entity.pdbx_description
1 polymer ?
#
loop_
_entity_poly.entity_id
_entity_poly.type
_entity_poly.pdbx_seq_one_letter_code
_entity_poly.pdbx_strand_id
1 'polypeptide(L)'
;MLDYAIENQLHEEGYAVVCGVDEAGRGPLCGPVFAAACILPDGLVLEGLNDSKKLTPKKRDKLFDLICENAIAYCIASASVEEIDELNILEADLLAMRRAIDGLSVKADFALIDGNIARGFQIPARAVIGGDAKSPSIAAASILAKVARDRDCINLDAQYPQYGIAKHKGYGTKQHMDALRTYGPSPIHRKQFIRFLDKDADN
;
A
#
# COMPACT_ATOMS: atom_id res chain seq x y z
N MET A 1 -13.46 -4.78 17.27
CA MET A 1 -13.03 -6.01 16.56
C MET A 1 -13.42 -5.79 15.11
N LEU A 2 -12.56 -6.12 14.15
CA LEU A 2 -12.94 -6.11 12.73
C LEU A 2 -14.07 -7.11 12.53
N ASP A 3 -15.11 -6.71 11.80
CA ASP A 3 -16.23 -7.56 11.41
C ASP A 3 -16.52 -7.38 9.91
N TYR A 4 -17.32 -8.27 9.36
CA TYR A 4 -17.67 -8.27 7.94
C TYR A 4 -18.94 -7.44 7.64
N ALA A 5 -19.30 -6.47 8.47
CA ALA A 5 -20.55 -5.72 8.32
C ALA A 5 -20.64 -4.99 6.96
N ILE A 6 -19.53 -4.45 6.47
CA ILE A 6 -19.49 -3.73 5.18
C ILE A 6 -19.57 -4.72 4.02
N GLU A 7 -18.82 -5.82 4.07
CA GLU A 7 -18.85 -6.88 3.07
C GLU A 7 -20.22 -7.55 3.01
N ASN A 8 -20.81 -7.90 4.17
CA ASN A 8 -22.14 -8.50 4.27
C ASN A 8 -23.23 -7.58 3.69
N GLN A 9 -23.17 -6.28 3.97
CA GLN A 9 -24.07 -5.32 3.35
C GLN A 9 -23.99 -5.36 1.82
N LEU A 10 -22.78 -5.44 1.26
CA LEU A 10 -22.59 -5.53 -0.19
C LEU A 10 -23.10 -6.84 -0.77
N HIS A 11 -22.95 -7.95 -0.05
CA HIS A 11 -23.57 -9.24 -0.44
C HIS A 11 -25.10 -9.15 -0.45
N GLU A 12 -25.73 -8.46 0.50
CA GLU A 12 -27.16 -8.18 0.50
C GLU A 12 -27.59 -7.26 -0.65
N GLU A 13 -26.72 -6.34 -1.08
CA GLU A 13 -26.89 -5.49 -2.27
C GLU A 13 -26.72 -6.26 -3.59
N GLY A 14 -26.28 -7.55 -3.56
CA GLY A 14 -26.19 -8.45 -4.70
C GLY A 14 -24.79 -8.63 -5.28
N TYR A 15 -23.75 -8.05 -4.66
CA TYR A 15 -22.36 -8.28 -5.08
C TYR A 15 -21.85 -9.61 -4.49
N ALA A 16 -21.34 -10.48 -5.35
CA ALA A 16 -20.93 -11.83 -4.96
C ALA A 16 -19.47 -11.89 -4.49
N VAL A 17 -18.59 -11.04 -5.05
CA VAL A 17 -17.14 -11.12 -4.83
C VAL A 17 -16.59 -9.73 -4.50
N VAL A 18 -16.46 -9.44 -3.22
CA VAL A 18 -15.95 -8.16 -2.72
C VAL A 18 -14.45 -8.25 -2.42
N CYS A 19 -13.64 -7.32 -2.95
CA CYS A 19 -12.25 -7.19 -2.56
C CYS A 19 -12.02 -5.94 -1.70
N GLY A 20 -11.12 -6.03 -0.72
CA GLY A 20 -10.55 -4.89 -0.03
C GLY A 20 -9.25 -4.45 -0.68
N VAL A 21 -8.98 -3.15 -0.70
CA VAL A 21 -7.80 -2.55 -1.35
C VAL A 21 -7.21 -1.48 -0.43
N ASP A 22 -5.88 -1.52 -0.27
CA ASP A 22 -5.13 -0.50 0.49
C ASP A 22 -3.76 -0.28 -0.13
N GLU A 23 -3.12 0.84 0.22
CA GLU A 23 -1.80 1.24 -0.26
C GLU A 23 -0.75 1.31 0.85
N ALA A 24 0.51 1.28 0.42
CA ALA A 24 1.66 1.58 1.26
C ALA A 24 2.70 2.39 0.50
N GLY A 25 3.14 3.50 1.10
CA GLY A 25 4.27 4.25 0.54
C GLY A 25 3.94 5.54 -0.17
N ARG A 26 2.84 6.21 0.12
CA ARG A 26 2.51 7.55 -0.43
C ARG A 26 3.46 8.65 0.06
N GLY A 27 3.79 8.67 1.35
CA GLY A 27 4.57 9.75 1.99
C GLY A 27 6.10 9.72 1.87
N PRO A 28 6.78 8.60 1.59
CA PRO A 28 8.23 8.54 1.46
C PRO A 28 8.81 9.36 0.31
N LEU A 29 10.09 9.78 0.47
CA LEU A 29 10.85 10.54 -0.53
C LEU A 29 11.36 9.67 -1.68
N CYS A 30 11.38 8.33 -1.51
CA CYS A 30 11.94 7.39 -2.48
C CYS A 30 11.15 6.09 -2.56
N GLY A 31 11.41 5.36 -3.64
CA GLY A 31 10.81 4.06 -3.95
C GLY A 31 9.39 4.14 -4.52
N PRO A 32 8.88 3.03 -5.05
CA PRO A 32 7.54 2.93 -5.61
C PRO A 32 6.46 3.07 -4.54
N VAL A 33 5.23 3.36 -4.95
CA VAL A 33 4.03 3.16 -4.15
C VAL A 33 3.49 1.76 -4.43
N PHE A 34 3.12 1.04 -3.37
CA PHE A 34 2.54 -0.30 -3.45
C PHE A 34 1.06 -0.24 -3.12
N ALA A 35 0.28 -1.11 -3.74
CA ALA A 35 -1.09 -1.40 -3.36
C ALA A 35 -1.32 -2.91 -3.37
N ALA A 36 -2.29 -3.36 -2.59
CA ALA A 36 -2.77 -4.72 -2.64
C ALA A 36 -4.29 -4.77 -2.72
N ALA A 37 -4.80 -5.80 -3.38
CA ALA A 37 -6.20 -6.18 -3.37
C ALA A 37 -6.31 -7.58 -2.75
N CYS A 38 -7.33 -7.81 -1.91
CA CYS A 38 -7.52 -9.07 -1.23
C CYS A 38 -9.00 -9.45 -1.16
N ILE A 39 -9.32 -10.70 -1.52
CA ILE A 39 -10.63 -11.33 -1.35
C ILE A 39 -10.48 -12.37 -0.26
N LEU A 40 -11.16 -12.21 0.85
CA LEU A 40 -11.19 -13.17 1.94
C LEU A 40 -12.44 -14.06 1.85
N PRO A 41 -12.38 -15.31 2.35
CA PRO A 41 -13.57 -16.10 2.59
C PRO A 41 -14.51 -15.42 3.60
N ASP A 42 -15.81 -15.54 3.40
CA ASP A 42 -16.81 -14.99 4.30
C ASP A 42 -16.61 -15.50 5.72
N GLY A 43 -16.61 -14.58 6.69
CA GLY A 43 -16.47 -14.89 8.11
C GLY A 43 -15.10 -15.40 8.53
N LEU A 44 -14.08 -15.36 7.67
CA LEU A 44 -12.72 -15.75 8.04
C LEU A 44 -12.19 -14.85 9.16
N VAL A 45 -11.81 -15.45 10.28
CA VAL A 45 -11.19 -14.74 11.40
C VAL A 45 -9.70 -15.03 11.42
N LEU A 46 -8.90 -14.01 11.12
CA LEU A 46 -7.44 -14.06 11.28
C LEU A 46 -7.09 -13.39 12.61
N GLU A 47 -6.63 -14.18 13.59
CA GLU A 47 -6.30 -13.67 14.92
C GLU A 47 -5.22 -12.59 14.87
N GLY A 48 -5.54 -11.41 15.40
CA GLY A 48 -4.62 -10.26 15.40
C GLY A 48 -4.66 -9.40 14.15
N LEU A 49 -5.52 -9.72 13.17
CA LEU A 49 -5.74 -8.84 12.01
C LEU A 49 -6.23 -7.48 12.51
N ASN A 50 -5.53 -6.43 12.14
CA ASN A 50 -5.79 -5.04 12.51
C ASN A 50 -5.02 -4.11 11.57
N ASP A 51 -5.27 -2.79 11.67
CA ASP A 51 -4.45 -1.74 11.05
C ASP A 51 -2.95 -2.09 11.12
N SER A 52 -2.32 -2.21 9.96
CA SER A 52 -0.93 -2.65 9.81
C SER A 52 0.07 -1.79 10.59
N LYS A 53 -0.26 -0.51 10.81
CA LYS A 53 0.59 0.46 11.54
C LYS A 53 0.63 0.20 13.05
N LYS A 54 -0.39 -0.49 13.59
CA LYS A 54 -0.47 -0.88 15.02
C LYS A 54 0.27 -2.17 15.33
N LEU A 55 0.71 -2.90 14.30
CA LEU A 55 1.36 -4.19 14.43
C LEU A 55 2.89 -4.07 14.41
N THR A 56 3.56 -4.93 15.17
CA THR A 56 5.02 -5.09 15.05
C THR A 56 5.39 -5.74 13.70
N PRO A 57 6.61 -5.51 13.16
CA PRO A 57 7.05 -6.16 11.92
C PRO A 57 6.86 -7.68 11.94
N LYS A 58 7.26 -8.35 13.02
CA LYS A 58 7.12 -9.81 13.17
C LYS A 58 5.67 -10.29 13.13
N LYS A 59 4.73 -9.51 13.71
CA LYS A 59 3.30 -9.84 13.64
C LYS A 59 2.75 -9.62 12.25
N ARG A 60 3.20 -8.56 11.55
CA ARG A 60 2.80 -8.31 10.15
C ARG A 60 3.28 -9.43 9.21
N ASP A 61 4.55 -9.87 9.35
CA ASP A 61 5.08 -10.97 8.53
C ASP A 61 4.27 -12.25 8.74
N LYS A 62 3.96 -12.62 9.99
CA LYS A 62 3.11 -13.79 10.29
C LYS A 62 1.71 -13.65 9.67
N LEU A 63 1.09 -12.47 9.77
CA LEU A 63 -0.23 -12.25 9.18
C LEU A 63 -0.18 -12.22 7.65
N PHE A 64 0.91 -11.71 7.06
CA PHE A 64 1.12 -11.78 5.61
C PHE A 64 1.05 -13.22 5.12
N ASP A 65 1.79 -14.13 5.76
CA ASP A 65 1.80 -15.55 5.39
C ASP A 65 0.40 -16.16 5.57
N LEU A 66 -0.27 -15.91 6.69
CA LEU A 66 -1.64 -16.38 6.94
C LEU A 66 -2.66 -15.85 5.93
N ILE A 67 -2.55 -14.59 5.51
CA ILE A 67 -3.42 -14.01 4.47
C ILE A 67 -3.16 -14.71 3.13
N CYS A 68 -1.89 -14.89 2.74
CA CYS A 68 -1.53 -15.58 1.50
C CYS A 68 -2.05 -17.04 1.46
N GLU A 69 -2.07 -17.72 2.59
CA GLU A 69 -2.55 -19.11 2.71
C GLU A 69 -4.08 -19.25 2.68
N ASN A 70 -4.80 -18.23 3.18
CA ASN A 70 -6.25 -18.35 3.43
C ASN A 70 -7.11 -17.46 2.52
N ALA A 71 -6.56 -16.47 1.83
CA ALA A 71 -7.31 -15.62 0.92
C ALA A 71 -7.82 -16.43 -0.29
N ILE A 72 -9.03 -16.13 -0.76
CA ILE A 72 -9.56 -16.66 -2.03
C ILE A 72 -8.69 -16.19 -3.19
N ALA A 73 -8.32 -14.91 -3.18
CA ALA A 73 -7.37 -14.33 -4.11
C ALA A 73 -6.73 -13.08 -3.49
N TYR A 74 -5.50 -12.81 -3.86
CA TYR A 74 -4.85 -11.53 -3.59
C TYR A 74 -3.91 -11.16 -4.74
N CYS A 75 -3.63 -9.88 -4.87
CA CYS A 75 -2.61 -9.38 -5.77
C CYS A 75 -1.93 -8.17 -5.14
N ILE A 76 -0.62 -8.08 -5.30
CA ILE A 76 0.20 -6.95 -4.88
C ILE A 76 0.76 -6.31 -6.15
N ALA A 77 0.58 -5.01 -6.29
CA ALA A 77 1.08 -4.25 -7.43
C ALA A 77 1.75 -2.95 -6.96
N SER A 78 2.43 -2.30 -7.88
CA SER A 78 3.08 -1.02 -7.58
C SER A 78 2.99 -0.05 -8.77
N ALA A 79 3.22 1.22 -8.48
CA ALA A 79 3.58 2.22 -9.48
C ALA A 79 4.99 2.74 -9.17
N SER A 80 5.80 2.85 -10.23
CA SER A 80 7.23 3.17 -10.13
C SER A 80 7.48 4.63 -9.74
N VAL A 81 8.74 4.97 -9.47
CA VAL A 81 9.15 6.35 -9.20
C VAL A 81 8.91 7.24 -10.41
N GLU A 82 9.18 6.74 -11.62
CA GLU A 82 8.94 7.43 -12.88
C GLU A 82 7.45 7.73 -13.07
N GLU A 83 6.58 6.75 -12.80
CA GLU A 83 5.12 6.92 -12.86
C GLU A 83 4.63 7.92 -11.82
N ILE A 84 5.22 7.93 -10.61
CA ILE A 84 4.90 8.93 -9.58
C ILE A 84 5.30 10.34 -10.05
N ASP A 85 6.48 10.48 -10.66
CA ASP A 85 6.97 11.77 -11.16
C ASP A 85 6.16 12.27 -12.35
N GLU A 86 5.64 11.38 -13.19
CA GLU A 86 4.80 11.71 -14.36
C GLU A 86 3.36 12.03 -13.96
N LEU A 87 2.73 11.19 -13.15
CA LEU A 87 1.30 11.23 -12.84
C LEU A 87 0.96 12.04 -11.59
N ASN A 88 1.88 12.28 -10.69
CA ASN A 88 1.81 12.61 -9.27
C ASN A 88 1.43 11.41 -8.39
N ILE A 89 1.64 11.56 -7.06
CA ILE A 89 1.48 10.45 -6.11
C ILE A 89 0.03 9.94 -6.01
N LEU A 90 -0.97 10.79 -6.16
CA LEU A 90 -2.37 10.38 -6.08
C LEU A 90 -2.76 9.49 -7.26
N GLU A 91 -2.42 9.89 -8.48
CA GLU A 91 -2.76 9.12 -9.68
C GLU A 91 -1.92 7.82 -9.77
N ALA A 92 -0.66 7.86 -9.35
CA ALA A 92 0.20 6.68 -9.27
C ALA A 92 -0.32 5.67 -8.22
N ASP A 93 -0.82 6.15 -7.10
CA ASP A 93 -1.46 5.33 -6.07
C ASP A 93 -2.71 4.64 -6.61
N LEU A 94 -3.63 5.39 -7.23
CA LEU A 94 -4.80 4.83 -7.89
C LEU A 94 -4.43 3.85 -9.01
N LEU A 95 -3.32 4.09 -9.73
CA LEU A 95 -2.80 3.17 -10.74
C LEU A 95 -2.35 1.85 -10.11
N ALA A 96 -1.61 1.90 -8.99
CA ALA A 96 -1.21 0.71 -8.25
C ALA A 96 -2.42 -0.09 -7.75
N MET A 97 -3.43 0.59 -7.21
CA MET A 97 -4.69 -0.03 -6.78
C MET A 97 -5.44 -0.71 -7.93
N ARG A 98 -5.55 -0.04 -9.11
CA ARG A 98 -6.14 -0.65 -10.31
C ARG A 98 -5.40 -1.92 -10.71
N ARG A 99 -4.07 -1.86 -10.79
CA ARG A 99 -3.23 -3.03 -11.11
C ARG A 99 -3.43 -4.17 -10.12
N ALA A 100 -3.59 -3.87 -8.83
CA ALA A 100 -3.85 -4.88 -7.82
C ALA A 100 -5.21 -5.55 -8.00
N ILE A 101 -6.27 -4.79 -8.31
CA ILE A 101 -7.60 -5.34 -8.59
C ILE A 101 -7.58 -6.17 -9.88
N ASP A 102 -7.00 -5.63 -10.96
CA ASP A 102 -6.95 -6.28 -12.26
C ASP A 102 -6.14 -7.58 -12.24
N GLY A 103 -5.13 -7.66 -11.37
CA GLY A 103 -4.25 -8.80 -11.16
C GLY A 103 -4.82 -9.92 -10.29
N LEU A 104 -6.00 -9.76 -9.70
CA LEU A 104 -6.65 -10.82 -8.92
C LEU A 104 -6.95 -12.04 -9.79
N SER A 105 -6.60 -13.24 -9.30
CA SER A 105 -6.88 -14.51 -9.98
C SER A 105 -8.38 -14.86 -10.01
N VAL A 106 -9.14 -14.38 -9.04
CA VAL A 106 -10.61 -14.39 -9.01
C VAL A 106 -11.10 -12.97 -9.22
N LYS A 107 -12.00 -12.73 -10.19
CA LYS A 107 -12.49 -11.39 -10.51
C LYS A 107 -13.46 -10.90 -9.43
N ALA A 108 -13.12 -9.77 -8.84
CA ALA A 108 -14.03 -9.04 -7.96
C ALA A 108 -15.13 -8.33 -8.77
N ASP A 109 -16.31 -8.22 -8.22
CA ASP A 109 -17.43 -7.44 -8.77
C ASP A 109 -17.69 -6.15 -7.98
N PHE A 110 -17.03 -5.98 -6.82
CA PHE A 110 -17.00 -4.75 -6.04
C PHE A 110 -15.66 -4.55 -5.32
N ALA A 111 -15.20 -3.30 -5.20
CA ALA A 111 -13.98 -2.95 -4.46
C ALA A 111 -14.26 -1.98 -3.30
N LEU A 112 -13.78 -2.34 -2.10
CA LEU A 112 -13.69 -1.46 -0.94
C LEU A 112 -12.28 -0.86 -0.91
N ILE A 113 -12.18 0.46 -1.04
CA ILE A 113 -10.91 1.19 -1.13
C ILE A 113 -10.63 1.90 0.20
N ASP A 114 -9.48 1.69 0.83
CA ASP A 114 -9.10 2.51 1.98
C ASP A 114 -8.95 3.98 1.57
N GLY A 115 -9.38 4.88 2.45
CA GLY A 115 -9.30 6.33 2.22
C GLY A 115 -10.61 6.98 1.79
N ASN A 116 -10.49 8.11 1.09
CA ASN A 116 -11.63 8.98 0.73
C ASN A 116 -11.86 9.10 -0.78
N ILE A 117 -11.13 8.37 -1.60
CA ILE A 117 -11.19 8.45 -3.06
C ILE A 117 -11.33 7.05 -3.64
N ALA A 118 -12.42 6.82 -4.39
CA ALA A 118 -12.66 5.59 -5.14
C ALA A 118 -13.13 5.94 -6.56
N ARG A 119 -12.20 6.21 -7.47
CA ARG A 119 -12.49 6.60 -8.86
C ARG A 119 -11.55 5.94 -9.86
N GLY A 120 -12.04 5.77 -11.08
CA GLY A 120 -11.24 5.25 -12.20
C GLY A 120 -11.01 3.74 -12.16
N PHE A 121 -11.81 3.00 -11.38
CA PHE A 121 -11.85 1.54 -11.39
C PHE A 121 -12.84 1.02 -12.44
N GLN A 122 -12.62 -0.19 -12.96
CA GLN A 122 -13.50 -0.81 -13.96
C GLN A 122 -14.71 -1.51 -13.33
N ILE A 123 -14.70 -1.71 -12.01
CA ILE A 123 -15.79 -2.26 -11.23
C ILE A 123 -16.33 -1.20 -10.27
N PRO A 124 -17.57 -1.33 -9.77
CA PRO A 124 -18.09 -0.50 -8.71
C PRO A 124 -17.15 -0.48 -7.51
N ALA A 125 -16.92 0.72 -6.93
CA ALA A 125 -16.02 0.87 -5.81
C ALA A 125 -16.57 1.87 -4.79
N ARG A 126 -16.24 1.65 -3.51
CA ARG A 126 -16.63 2.51 -2.39
C ARG A 126 -15.40 2.86 -1.57
N ALA A 127 -15.16 4.16 -1.35
CA ALA A 127 -14.15 4.62 -0.42
C ALA A 127 -14.60 4.42 1.03
N VAL A 128 -13.71 3.90 1.87
CA VAL A 128 -13.95 3.66 3.29
C VAL A 128 -12.86 4.33 4.10
N ILE A 129 -13.16 5.45 4.72
CA ILE A 129 -12.19 6.19 5.55
C ILE A 129 -11.80 5.34 6.76
N GLY A 130 -10.50 5.03 6.90
CA GLY A 130 -9.97 4.13 7.93
C GLY A 130 -10.53 2.73 7.78
N GLY A 131 -10.63 2.25 6.55
CA GLY A 131 -11.17 0.95 6.19
C GLY A 131 -10.36 -0.20 6.78
N ASP A 132 -9.06 -0.03 6.93
CA ASP A 132 -8.13 -0.96 7.58
C ASP A 132 -8.48 -1.29 9.04
N ALA A 133 -9.28 -0.44 9.68
CA ALA A 133 -9.83 -0.66 11.03
C ALA A 133 -11.31 -1.11 11.03
N LYS A 134 -11.96 -1.25 9.86
CA LYS A 134 -13.41 -1.49 9.73
C LYS A 134 -13.74 -2.73 8.90
N SER A 135 -12.96 -3.02 7.86
CA SER A 135 -13.16 -4.10 6.90
C SER A 135 -12.01 -5.10 6.99
N PRO A 136 -12.27 -6.39 7.23
CA PRO A 136 -11.24 -7.43 7.22
C PRO A 136 -10.50 -7.53 5.88
N SER A 137 -11.20 -7.34 4.76
CA SER A 137 -10.61 -7.40 3.42
C SER A 137 -9.64 -6.23 3.19
N ILE A 138 -9.98 -5.01 3.63
CA ILE A 138 -9.08 -3.85 3.57
C ILE A 138 -7.88 -4.04 4.52
N ALA A 139 -8.12 -4.52 5.75
CA ALA A 139 -7.06 -4.78 6.71
C ALA A 139 -6.04 -5.80 6.19
N ALA A 140 -6.51 -6.85 5.50
CA ALA A 140 -5.65 -7.83 4.85
C ALA A 140 -4.82 -7.18 3.73
N ALA A 141 -5.44 -6.39 2.87
CA ALA A 141 -4.76 -5.64 1.81
C ALA A 141 -3.70 -4.68 2.38
N SER A 142 -4.00 -3.97 3.48
CA SER A 142 -3.05 -3.11 4.20
C SER A 142 -1.78 -3.84 4.61
N ILE A 143 -1.93 -5.04 5.18
CA ILE A 143 -0.78 -5.87 5.58
C ILE A 143 0.02 -6.32 4.36
N LEU A 144 -0.65 -6.79 3.30
CA LEU A 144 0.00 -7.24 2.08
C LEU A 144 0.82 -6.12 1.44
N ALA A 145 0.23 -4.95 1.23
CA ALA A 145 0.91 -3.79 0.67
C ALA A 145 2.08 -3.32 1.54
N LYS A 146 1.88 -3.26 2.86
CA LYS A 146 2.90 -2.79 3.81
C LYS A 146 4.10 -3.72 3.87
N VAL A 147 3.89 -5.03 3.96
CA VAL A 147 4.99 -6.01 4.04
C VAL A 147 5.77 -6.04 2.72
N ALA A 148 5.07 -6.06 1.58
CA ALA A 148 5.73 -6.03 0.27
C ALA A 148 6.61 -4.79 0.12
N ARG A 149 6.10 -3.62 0.47
CA ARG A 149 6.87 -2.38 0.43
C ARG A 149 8.05 -2.37 1.41
N ASP A 150 7.88 -2.88 2.63
CA ASP A 150 8.96 -2.92 3.61
C ASP A 150 10.09 -3.86 3.16
N ARG A 151 9.77 -4.96 2.46
CA ARG A 151 10.74 -5.88 1.82
C ARG A 151 11.45 -5.20 0.66
N ASP A 152 10.74 -4.44 -0.18
CA ASP A 152 11.35 -3.64 -1.26
C ASP A 152 12.32 -2.59 -0.71
N CYS A 153 12.00 -1.94 0.42
CA CYS A 153 12.93 -1.02 1.08
C CYS A 153 14.25 -1.67 1.51
N ILE A 154 14.25 -2.96 1.86
CA ILE A 154 15.48 -3.71 2.17
C ILE A 154 16.31 -3.91 0.89
N ASN A 155 15.65 -4.24 -0.23
CA ASN A 155 16.31 -4.41 -1.51
C ASN A 155 16.90 -3.09 -2.03
N LEU A 156 16.17 -1.98 -1.87
CA LEU A 156 16.67 -0.65 -2.22
C LEU A 156 17.85 -0.22 -1.33
N ASP A 157 17.82 -0.54 -0.04
CA ASP A 157 18.92 -0.25 0.88
C ASP A 157 20.20 -1.00 0.49
N ALA A 158 20.08 -2.25 0.04
CA ALA A 158 21.21 -3.03 -0.44
C ALA A 158 21.84 -2.43 -1.72
N GLN A 159 21.03 -1.80 -2.58
CA GLN A 159 21.49 -1.15 -3.81
C GLN A 159 22.03 0.27 -3.55
N TYR A 160 21.50 0.97 -2.56
CA TYR A 160 21.81 2.36 -2.23
C TYR A 160 22.08 2.54 -0.73
N PRO A 161 23.09 1.85 -0.17
CA PRO A 161 23.31 1.76 1.28
C PRO A 161 23.60 3.11 1.95
N GLN A 162 24.07 4.11 1.17
CA GLN A 162 24.40 5.44 1.69
C GLN A 162 23.18 6.21 2.24
N TYR A 163 21.95 5.82 1.86
CA TYR A 163 20.75 6.51 2.33
C TYR A 163 20.12 5.88 3.59
N GLY A 164 20.39 4.60 3.90
CA GLY A 164 19.85 3.91 5.09
C GLY A 164 18.36 3.64 5.02
N ILE A 165 17.83 3.31 3.84
CA ILE A 165 16.40 3.17 3.53
C ILE A 165 15.74 2.05 4.35
N ALA A 166 16.46 0.96 4.62
CA ALA A 166 15.94 -0.15 5.41
C ALA A 166 15.44 0.28 6.79
N LYS A 167 16.07 1.31 7.38
CA LYS A 167 15.73 1.81 8.71
C LYS A 167 14.49 2.69 8.70
N HIS A 168 14.45 3.71 7.86
CA HIS A 168 13.38 4.72 7.84
C HIS A 168 12.38 4.54 6.71
N LYS A 169 12.49 3.45 5.93
CA LYS A 169 11.55 3.10 4.85
C LYS A 169 11.32 4.22 3.83
N GLY A 170 12.36 5.00 3.57
CA GLY A 170 12.33 6.11 2.61
C GLY A 170 11.66 7.39 3.11
N TYR A 171 11.14 7.43 4.34
CA TYR A 171 10.56 8.66 4.89
C TYR A 171 11.60 9.75 5.09
N GLY A 172 11.15 11.03 5.05
CA GLY A 172 11.98 12.23 5.19
C GLY A 172 12.48 12.48 6.62
N THR A 173 13.14 11.48 7.21
CA THR A 173 13.82 11.62 8.49
C THR A 173 15.06 12.50 8.35
N LYS A 174 15.56 13.03 9.48
CA LYS A 174 16.81 13.81 9.47
C LYS A 174 17.95 13.02 8.80
N GLN A 175 18.07 11.73 9.12
CA GLN A 175 19.09 10.85 8.51
C GLN A 175 18.97 10.81 6.98
N HIS A 176 17.77 10.64 6.44
CA HIS A 176 17.54 10.56 5.00
C HIS A 176 17.83 11.90 4.31
N MET A 177 17.36 13.01 4.90
CA MET A 177 17.60 14.35 4.37
C MET A 177 19.08 14.72 4.40
N ASP A 178 19.81 14.39 5.47
CA ASP A 178 21.25 14.61 5.58
C ASP A 178 22.03 13.77 4.53
N ALA A 179 21.61 12.51 4.30
CA ALA A 179 22.19 11.67 3.25
C ALA A 179 21.95 12.26 1.85
N LEU A 180 20.75 12.78 1.59
CA LEU A 180 20.44 13.47 0.32
C LEU A 180 21.30 14.72 0.10
N ARG A 181 21.55 15.51 1.14
CA ARG A 181 22.48 16.67 1.06
C ARG A 181 23.93 16.26 0.79
N THR A 182 24.34 15.14 1.34
CA THR A 182 25.72 14.65 1.25
C THR A 182 26.01 13.95 -0.09
N TYR A 183 25.12 13.07 -0.52
CA TYR A 183 25.32 12.19 -1.67
C TYR A 183 24.52 12.59 -2.91
N GLY A 184 23.65 13.60 -2.79
CA GLY A 184 22.69 13.95 -3.83
C GLY A 184 21.54 12.94 -3.96
N PRO A 185 20.56 13.19 -4.82
CA PRO A 185 19.52 12.23 -5.14
C PRO A 185 20.02 11.12 -6.06
N SER A 186 19.38 9.97 -6.02
CA SER A 186 19.58 8.83 -6.92
C SER A 186 18.28 8.53 -7.70
N PRO A 187 18.28 7.63 -8.70
CA PRO A 187 17.09 7.34 -9.51
C PRO A 187 15.86 6.87 -8.73
N ILE A 188 16.07 6.35 -7.50
CA ILE A 188 14.95 5.92 -6.66
C ILE A 188 14.21 7.06 -5.95
N HIS A 189 14.70 8.31 -6.03
CA HIS A 189 14.09 9.45 -5.33
C HIS A 189 13.06 10.15 -6.22
N ARG A 190 11.91 10.46 -5.60
CA ARG A 190 10.77 11.13 -6.24
C ARG A 190 11.06 12.62 -6.37
N LYS A 191 11.21 13.13 -7.58
CA LYS A 191 11.62 14.52 -7.85
C LYS A 191 10.74 15.54 -7.14
N GLN A 192 9.43 15.32 -7.14
CA GLN A 192 8.50 16.24 -6.50
C GLN A 192 8.62 16.30 -4.98
N PHE A 193 9.13 15.23 -4.34
CA PHE A 193 9.23 15.11 -2.88
C PHE A 193 10.56 15.63 -2.32
N ILE A 194 11.57 15.81 -3.16
CA ILE A 194 12.92 16.25 -2.75
C ILE A 194 13.24 17.69 -3.19
N ARG A 195 12.26 18.50 -3.59
CA ARG A 195 12.43 19.90 -4.02
C ARG A 195 13.04 20.82 -2.96
N PHE A 196 13.10 20.39 -1.70
CA PHE A 196 13.81 21.13 -0.66
C PHE A 196 15.32 21.25 -0.93
N LEU A 197 15.91 20.31 -1.71
CA LEU A 197 17.32 20.35 -2.09
C LEU A 197 17.61 21.57 -2.99
N ASP A 198 16.68 21.95 -3.87
CA ASP A 198 16.82 23.11 -4.76
C ASP A 198 16.89 24.39 -3.93
N LYS A 199 16.07 24.50 -2.85
CA LYS A 199 16.05 25.65 -1.95
C LYS A 199 17.29 25.74 -1.06
N ASP A 200 17.89 24.60 -0.71
CA ASP A 200 19.12 24.56 0.08
C ASP A 200 20.34 24.99 -0.78
N ALA A 201 20.29 24.87 -2.11
CA ALA A 201 21.35 25.26 -3.04
C ALA A 201 21.37 26.79 -3.32
N ASP A 202 20.24 27.47 -3.12
CA ASP A 202 20.07 28.92 -3.35
C ASP A 202 20.42 29.79 -2.11
N ASN A 203 20.79 29.17 -0.98
CA ASN A 203 21.21 29.81 0.27
C ASN A 203 22.69 29.55 0.59
#